data_83172cf3df65f1abf22e42bf5d6770af
#
_entry.id   83172cf3df65f1abf22e42bf5d6770af
#
_cell.length_a   1.000
_cell.length_b   1.000
_cell.length_c   1.000
_cell.angle_alpha   90.00
_cell.angle_beta   90.00
_cell.angle_gamma   90.00
#
_symmetry.space_group_name_H-M   'P 1'
#
loop_
_entity.id
_entity.type
_entity.pdbx_description
1 polymer ?
#
loop_
_entity_poly.entity_id
_entity_poly.type
_entity_poly.pdbx_seq_one_letter_code
_entity_poly.pdbx_strand_id
1 'polypeptide(L)'
;MRPTFEEFREKALKKDGVKKEYDELEVEFELKLKLIKIRKAANLTQEEMASRMNTSKSNISRLESLNSKISPTISTLNSYAKAAGYKLDINFI
;
A
#
# COMPACT_ATOMS: atom_id res chain seq x y z
N MET A 1 -13.31 18.04 -1.49
CA MET A 1 -12.12 17.36 -2.02
C MET A 1 -11.22 16.93 -0.85
N ARG A 2 -10.73 15.72 -0.91
CA ARG A 2 -9.85 15.22 0.14
C ARG A 2 -8.51 15.96 0.11
N PRO A 3 -7.99 16.45 1.25
CA PRO A 3 -6.66 17.06 1.26
C PRO A 3 -5.61 16.03 0.82
N THR A 4 -4.62 16.49 0.09
CA THR A 4 -3.52 15.62 -0.35
C THR A 4 -2.54 15.42 0.81
N PHE A 5 -1.76 14.36 0.74
CA PHE A 5 -0.68 14.15 1.68
C PHE A 5 0.34 15.28 1.65
N GLU A 6 0.54 15.87 0.47
CA GLU A 6 1.47 17.00 0.32
C GLU A 6 1.04 18.22 1.12
N GLU A 7 -0.24 18.57 1.08
CA GLU A 7 -0.78 19.68 1.87
C GLU A 7 -0.64 19.41 3.36
N PHE A 8 -0.94 18.20 3.77
CA PHE A 8 -0.82 17.79 5.15
C PHE A 8 0.64 17.80 5.60
N ARG A 9 1.54 17.32 4.75
CA ARG A 9 2.97 17.30 5.02
C ARG A 9 3.54 18.71 5.18
N GLU A 10 3.14 19.65 4.36
CA GLU A 10 3.60 21.03 4.46
C GLU A 10 3.30 21.64 5.84
N LYS A 11 2.14 21.36 6.37
CA LYS A 11 1.76 21.82 7.71
C LYS A 11 2.61 21.15 8.78
N ALA A 12 2.92 19.88 8.61
CA ALA A 12 3.72 19.11 9.56
C ALA A 12 5.21 19.49 9.51
N LEU A 13 5.71 19.91 8.36
CA LEU A 13 7.12 20.27 8.18
C LEU A 13 7.56 21.49 9.02
N LYS A 14 6.63 22.20 9.59
CA LYS A 14 6.95 23.33 10.48
C LYS A 14 7.47 22.86 11.83
N LYS A 15 7.39 21.56 12.12
CA LYS A 15 7.88 20.96 13.36
C LYS A 15 9.06 20.05 13.05
N ASP A 16 10.17 20.26 13.77
CA ASP A 16 11.35 19.41 13.61
C ASP A 16 11.06 17.98 13.99
N GLY A 17 11.63 17.03 13.22
CA GLY A 17 11.52 15.59 13.47
C GLY A 17 10.27 14.92 12.92
N VAL A 18 9.28 15.69 12.48
CA VAL A 18 8.04 15.13 11.96
C VAL A 18 8.14 14.78 10.46
N LYS A 19 8.98 15.51 9.75
CA LYS A 19 9.13 15.36 8.29
C LYS A 19 9.39 13.93 7.84
N LYS A 20 10.38 13.28 8.43
CA LYS A 20 10.80 11.94 8.02
C LYS A 20 9.69 10.90 8.26
N GLU A 21 9.04 10.98 9.40
CA GLU A 21 7.95 10.06 9.74
C GLU A 21 6.77 10.22 8.78
N TYR A 22 6.43 11.44 8.42
CA TYR A 22 5.33 11.71 7.48
C TYR A 22 5.65 11.21 6.08
N ASP A 23 6.89 11.36 5.62
CA ASP A 23 7.28 10.87 4.30
C ASP A 23 7.16 9.35 4.22
N GLU A 24 7.59 8.63 5.25
CA GLU A 24 7.49 7.18 5.31
C GLU A 24 6.03 6.71 5.37
N LEU A 25 5.21 7.36 6.20
CA LEU A 25 3.80 7.05 6.33
C LEU A 25 3.02 7.33 5.05
N GLU A 26 3.38 8.40 4.34
CA GLU A 26 2.75 8.74 3.07
C GLU A 26 2.94 7.62 2.05
N VAL A 27 4.19 7.15 1.89
CA VAL A 27 4.51 6.08 0.94
C VAL A 27 3.77 4.80 1.30
N GLU A 28 3.82 4.38 2.55
CA GLU A 28 3.16 3.17 3.00
C GLU A 28 1.64 3.24 2.87
N PHE A 29 1.06 4.38 3.25
CA PHE A 29 -0.38 4.60 3.16
C PHE A 29 -0.86 4.53 1.72
N GLU A 30 -0.19 5.25 0.82
CA GLU A 30 -0.54 5.27 -0.61
C GLU A 30 -0.40 3.89 -1.23
N LEU A 31 0.66 3.17 -0.88
CA LEU A 31 0.88 1.82 -1.38
C LEU A 31 -0.26 0.89 -0.99
N LYS A 32 -0.64 0.91 0.28
CA LYS A 32 -1.72 0.04 0.78
C LYS A 32 -3.06 0.37 0.13
N LEU A 33 -3.35 1.65 -0.07
CA LEU A 33 -4.55 2.06 -0.80
C LEU A 33 -4.54 1.54 -2.24
N LYS A 34 -3.39 1.58 -2.90
CA LYS A 34 -3.25 1.05 -4.26
C LYS A 34 -3.45 -0.46 -4.31
N LEU A 35 -2.91 -1.18 -3.35
CA LEU A 35 -3.10 -2.63 -3.26
C LEU A 35 -4.59 -2.98 -3.18
N ILE A 36 -5.30 -2.32 -2.28
CA ILE A 36 -6.74 -2.52 -2.13
C ILE A 36 -7.47 -2.17 -3.44
N LYS A 37 -7.11 -1.07 -4.04
CA LYS A 37 -7.74 -0.59 -5.27
C LYS A 37 -7.60 -1.57 -6.42
N ILE A 38 -6.40 -2.09 -6.66
CA ILE A 38 -6.19 -3.04 -7.76
C ILE A 38 -6.89 -4.36 -7.51
N ARG A 39 -6.93 -4.83 -6.25
CA ARG A 39 -7.65 -6.03 -5.91
C ARG A 39 -9.14 -5.88 -6.19
N LYS A 40 -9.74 -4.77 -5.74
CA LYS A 40 -11.16 -4.51 -5.97
C LYS A 40 -11.48 -4.31 -7.44
N ALA A 41 -10.59 -3.66 -8.18
CA ALA A 41 -10.76 -3.49 -9.63
C ALA A 41 -10.75 -4.84 -10.36
N ALA A 42 -10.04 -5.81 -9.83
CA ALA A 42 -10.02 -7.16 -10.37
C ALA A 42 -11.19 -8.04 -9.88
N ASN A 43 -12.09 -7.47 -9.06
CA ASN A 43 -13.21 -8.15 -8.44
C ASN A 43 -12.80 -9.36 -7.59
N LEU A 44 -11.68 -9.23 -6.89
CA LEU A 44 -11.16 -10.28 -6.03
C LEU A 44 -11.40 -9.96 -4.56
N THR A 45 -11.85 -10.96 -3.81
CA THR A 45 -11.90 -10.88 -2.35
C THR A 45 -10.50 -11.09 -1.79
N GLN A 46 -10.29 -10.78 -0.50
CA GLN A 46 -9.02 -11.07 0.16
C GLN A 46 -8.70 -12.57 0.14
N GLU A 47 -9.73 -13.40 0.30
CA GLU A 47 -9.58 -14.86 0.21
C GLU A 47 -9.12 -15.32 -1.16
N GLU A 48 -9.74 -14.79 -2.21
CA GLU A 48 -9.37 -15.13 -3.58
C GLU A 48 -7.96 -14.67 -3.91
N MET A 49 -7.59 -13.47 -3.46
CA MET A 49 -6.24 -12.95 -3.61
C MET A 49 -5.23 -13.85 -2.90
N ALA A 50 -5.53 -14.25 -1.67
CA ALA A 50 -4.69 -15.15 -0.90
C ALA A 50 -4.47 -16.48 -1.61
N SER A 51 -5.54 -17.02 -2.19
CA SER A 51 -5.47 -18.27 -2.96
C SER A 51 -4.53 -18.11 -4.16
N ARG A 52 -4.66 -17.02 -4.92
CA ARG A 52 -3.81 -16.76 -6.08
C ARG A 52 -2.35 -16.55 -5.72
N MET A 53 -2.09 -15.97 -4.55
CA MET A 53 -0.73 -15.73 -4.06
C MET A 53 -0.19 -16.89 -3.24
N ASN A 54 -0.96 -17.95 -3.09
CA ASN A 54 -0.60 -19.12 -2.30
C ASN A 54 -0.23 -18.74 -0.85
N THR A 55 -1.06 -17.93 -0.24
CA THR A 55 -0.87 -17.45 1.11
C THR A 55 -2.21 -17.43 1.86
N SER A 56 -2.24 -16.95 3.09
CA SER A 56 -3.45 -16.88 3.90
C SER A 56 -4.17 -15.55 3.76
N LYS A 57 -5.49 -15.56 4.00
CA LYS A 57 -6.29 -14.34 4.06
C LYS A 57 -5.74 -13.37 5.09
N SER A 58 -5.25 -13.89 6.22
CA SER A 58 -4.65 -13.06 7.27
C SER A 58 -3.45 -12.26 6.76
N ASN A 59 -2.63 -12.87 5.90
CA ASN A 59 -1.49 -12.18 5.31
C ASN A 59 -1.94 -11.07 4.36
N ILE A 60 -2.96 -11.32 3.56
CA ILE A 60 -3.51 -10.29 2.66
C ILE A 60 -4.11 -9.14 3.48
N SER A 61 -4.85 -9.47 4.53
CA SER A 61 -5.43 -8.47 5.42
C SER A 61 -4.34 -7.57 6.04
N ARG A 62 -3.23 -8.17 6.47
CA ARG A 62 -2.10 -7.42 7.03
C ARG A 62 -1.44 -6.52 5.98
N LEU A 63 -1.25 -7.02 4.77
CA LEU A 63 -0.66 -6.24 3.68
C LEU A 63 -1.51 -5.00 3.35
N GLU A 64 -2.82 -5.13 3.43
CA GLU A 64 -3.76 -4.06 3.10
C GLU A 64 -4.11 -3.18 4.29
N SER A 65 -3.73 -3.55 5.50
CA SER A 65 -4.12 -2.82 6.71
C SER A 65 -3.38 -1.49 6.82
N LEU A 66 -4.14 -0.41 6.89
CA LEU A 66 -3.58 0.93 7.06
C LEU A 66 -3.00 1.15 8.46
N ASN A 67 -3.38 0.31 9.42
CA ASN A 67 -2.90 0.39 10.79
C ASN A 67 -1.71 -0.53 11.06
N SER A 68 -1.36 -1.38 10.10
CA SER A 68 -0.23 -2.29 10.23
C SER A 68 1.08 -1.60 9.87
N LYS A 69 2.14 -1.91 10.62
CA LYS A 69 3.49 -1.41 10.33
C LYS A 69 4.25 -2.33 9.38
N ILE A 70 3.60 -3.35 8.86
CA ILE A 70 4.23 -4.29 7.95
C ILE A 70 4.42 -3.64 6.58
N SER A 71 5.67 -3.60 6.13
CA SER A 71 5.99 -3.15 4.78
C SER A 71 6.22 -4.37 3.90
N PRO A 72 5.50 -4.52 2.79
CA PRO A 72 5.72 -5.65 1.89
C PRO A 72 7.06 -5.54 1.17
N THR A 73 7.67 -6.67 0.90
CA THR A 73 8.87 -6.73 0.07
C THR A 73 8.49 -6.52 -1.39
N ILE A 74 9.48 -6.21 -2.23
CA ILE A 74 9.27 -6.09 -3.68
C ILE A 74 8.74 -7.40 -4.25
N SER A 75 9.25 -8.53 -3.76
CA SER A 75 8.77 -9.85 -4.19
C SER A 75 7.28 -10.03 -3.88
N THR A 76 6.85 -9.63 -2.69
CA THR A 76 5.44 -9.68 -2.30
C THR A 76 4.58 -8.76 -3.16
N LEU A 77 5.05 -7.54 -3.41
CA LEU A 77 4.36 -6.59 -4.27
C LEU A 77 4.20 -7.13 -5.70
N ASN A 78 5.25 -7.74 -6.22
CA ASN A 78 5.20 -8.33 -7.55
C ASN A 78 4.18 -9.47 -7.63
N SER A 79 4.17 -10.34 -6.63
CA SER A 79 3.20 -11.43 -6.54
C SER A 79 1.77 -10.91 -6.44
N TYR A 80 1.56 -9.89 -5.62
CA TYR A 80 0.24 -9.27 -5.47
C TYR A 80 -0.24 -8.66 -6.79
N ALA A 81 0.62 -7.89 -7.45
CA ALA A 81 0.29 -7.26 -8.72
C ALA A 81 -0.10 -8.31 -9.78
N LYS A 82 0.70 -9.36 -9.91
CA LYS A 82 0.42 -10.44 -10.85
C LYS A 82 -0.90 -11.14 -10.54
N ALA A 83 -1.19 -11.40 -9.27
CA ALA A 83 -2.43 -12.06 -8.87
C ALA A 83 -3.64 -11.23 -9.27
N ALA A 84 -3.53 -9.90 -9.24
CA ALA A 84 -4.60 -8.98 -9.62
C ALA A 84 -4.61 -8.67 -11.13
N GLY A 85 -3.69 -9.25 -11.91
CA GLY A 85 -3.61 -9.01 -13.34
C GLY A 85 -2.86 -7.74 -13.73
N TYR A 86 -2.02 -7.24 -12.85
CA TYR A 86 -1.23 -6.03 -13.07
C TYR A 86 0.25 -6.33 -13.17
N LYS A 87 0.98 -5.39 -13.72
CA LYS A 87 2.44 -5.45 -13.77
C LYS A 87 3.00 -4.42 -12.78
N LEU A 88 3.92 -4.85 -11.95
CA LEU A 88 4.60 -3.96 -11.02
C LEU A 88 5.61 -3.07 -11.77
N ASP A 89 5.52 -1.76 -11.53
CA ASP A 89 6.47 -0.80 -12.06
C ASP A 89 6.86 0.15 -10.92
N ILE A 90 8.15 0.35 -10.74
CA ILE A 90 8.69 1.17 -9.66
C ILE A 90 9.40 2.37 -10.26
N ASN A 91 8.96 3.57 -9.88
CA ASN A 91 9.55 4.81 -10.34
C ASN A 91 10.03 5.65 -9.16
N PHE A 92 11.17 6.26 -9.33
CA PHE A 92 11.67 7.26 -8.40
C PHE A 92 11.43 8.64 -9.00
N ILE A 93 10.90 9.51 -8.20
CA ILE A 93 10.54 10.87 -8.62
C ILE A 93 11.56 11.87 -8.04
#